data_60d6b7e08e5b7f531dbc5ca77c93224d
#
_entry.id   60d6b7e08e5b7f531dbc5ca77c93224d
#
_cell.length_a   1.000
_cell.length_b   1.000
_cell.length_c   1.000
_cell.angle_alpha   90.00
_cell.angle_beta   90.00
_cell.angle_gamma   90.00
#
_symmetry.space_group_name_H-M   'P 1'
#
loop_
_entity.id
_entity.type
_entity.pdbx_description
1 polymer ?
#
loop_
_entity_poly.entity_id
_entity_poly.type
_entity_poly.pdbx_seq_one_letter_code
_entity_poly.pdbx_strand_id
1 'polypeptide(L)'
;MEFKIDTNATFVQITPITNHADANLTDALSQKCKELTESGSDNFVIDLHNCLDADNKALEALANLHAQLYGNNQSLVFTSIQPEVLKALKNTEVDSVINIAPTQNEAVDIISMEILERDLFGEE
;
A
#
# COMPACT_ATOMS: atom_id res chain seq x y z
N MET A 1 -7.02 8.83 -13.18
CA MET A 1 -7.12 8.57 -11.72
C MET A 1 -6.29 9.59 -10.97
N GLU A 2 -6.88 10.24 -9.99
CA GLU A 2 -6.17 11.22 -9.19
C GLU A 2 -5.62 10.61 -7.91
N PHE A 3 -4.40 11.00 -7.58
CA PHE A 3 -3.76 10.67 -6.32
C PHE A 3 -3.23 11.94 -5.65
N LYS A 4 -3.34 11.98 -4.34
CA LYS A 4 -2.56 12.91 -3.54
C LYS A 4 -1.26 12.20 -3.18
N ILE A 5 -0.12 12.83 -3.49
CA ILE A 5 1.20 12.25 -3.24
C ILE A 5 1.91 13.11 -2.21
N ASP A 6 2.31 12.50 -1.10
CA ASP A 6 3.08 13.15 -0.05
C ASP A 6 4.43 12.45 0.06
N THR A 7 5.49 13.12 -0.34
CA THR A 7 6.85 12.57 -0.29
C THR A 7 7.51 12.90 1.04
N ASN A 8 7.93 11.88 1.76
CA ASN A 8 8.66 12.00 3.02
C ASN A 8 10.08 11.47 2.84
N ALA A 9 10.93 11.66 3.85
CA ALA A 9 12.34 11.29 3.76
C ALA A 9 12.55 9.79 3.50
N THR A 10 11.70 8.93 4.08
CA THR A 10 11.87 7.47 4.03
C THR A 10 10.75 6.74 3.30
N PHE A 11 9.64 7.41 2.96
CA PHE A 11 8.51 6.79 2.29
C PHE A 11 7.71 7.81 1.49
N VAL A 12 6.88 7.32 0.58
CA VAL A 12 5.90 8.14 -0.14
C VAL A 12 4.51 7.68 0.26
N GLN A 13 3.66 8.62 0.65
CA GLN A 13 2.25 8.32 0.91
C GLN A 13 1.44 8.62 -0.34
N ILE A 14 0.63 7.65 -0.74
CA ILE A 14 -0.26 7.75 -1.90
C ILE A 14 -1.69 7.67 -1.40
N THR A 15 -2.49 8.69 -1.67
CA THR A 15 -3.90 8.74 -1.28
C THR A 15 -4.76 8.81 -2.53
N PRO A 16 -5.40 7.70 -2.93
CA PRO A 16 -6.33 7.74 -4.07
C PRO A 16 -7.53 8.63 -3.79
N ILE A 17 -7.93 9.41 -4.79
CA ILE A 17 -9.10 10.29 -4.73
C ILE A 17 -10.23 9.61 -5.49
N THR A 18 -10.77 8.56 -4.90
CA THR A 18 -11.92 7.82 -5.42
C THR A 18 -12.66 7.18 -4.27
N ASN A 19 -13.98 6.99 -4.41
CA ASN A 19 -14.81 6.39 -3.37
C ASN A 19 -15.01 4.88 -3.57
N HIS A 20 -14.54 4.31 -4.68
CA HIS A 20 -14.71 2.90 -4.99
C HIS A 20 -13.40 2.31 -5.51
N ALA A 21 -12.93 1.23 -4.90
CA ALA A 21 -11.72 0.55 -5.32
C ALA A 21 -12.07 -0.52 -6.37
N ASP A 22 -11.63 -0.30 -7.59
CA ASP A 22 -11.85 -1.16 -8.74
C ASP A 22 -10.53 -1.43 -9.49
N ALA A 23 -10.62 -2.11 -10.62
CA ALA A 23 -9.45 -2.44 -11.44
C ALA A 23 -8.75 -1.18 -11.95
N ASN A 24 -9.48 -0.10 -12.25
CA ASN A 24 -8.87 1.15 -12.70
C ASN A 24 -7.98 1.73 -11.60
N LEU A 25 -8.45 1.71 -10.36
CA LEU A 25 -7.66 2.18 -9.23
C LEU A 25 -6.39 1.33 -9.04
N THR A 26 -6.54 0.02 -9.03
CA THR A 26 -5.40 -0.86 -8.74
C THR A 26 -4.36 -0.82 -9.86
N ASP A 27 -4.77 -0.73 -11.11
CA ASP A 27 -3.85 -0.56 -12.23
C ASP A 27 -3.10 0.77 -12.12
N ALA A 28 -3.81 1.85 -11.78
CA ALA A 28 -3.19 3.17 -11.60
C ALA A 28 -2.23 3.19 -10.42
N LEU A 29 -2.57 2.52 -9.30
CA LEU A 29 -1.69 2.40 -8.14
C LEU A 29 -0.41 1.64 -8.50
N SER A 30 -0.55 0.52 -9.20
CA SER A 30 0.59 -0.28 -9.62
C SER A 30 1.53 0.56 -10.51
N GLN A 31 0.98 1.29 -11.46
CA GLN A 31 1.76 2.16 -12.35
C GLN A 31 2.43 3.29 -11.56
N LYS A 32 1.73 3.90 -10.61
CA LYS A 32 2.28 4.97 -9.79
C LYS A 32 3.44 4.48 -8.91
N CYS A 33 3.30 3.33 -8.30
CA CYS A 33 4.38 2.73 -7.51
C CYS A 33 5.60 2.44 -8.38
N LYS A 34 5.38 1.96 -9.60
CA LYS A 34 6.47 1.71 -10.55
C LYS A 34 7.20 3.00 -10.91
N GLU A 35 6.46 4.06 -11.23
CA GLU A 35 7.05 5.37 -11.54
C GLU A 35 7.87 5.92 -10.38
N LEU A 36 7.33 5.82 -9.17
CA LEU A 36 8.02 6.31 -7.97
C LEU A 36 9.24 5.47 -7.64
N THR A 37 9.17 4.16 -7.87
CA THR A 37 10.33 3.27 -7.71
C THR A 37 11.45 3.66 -8.68
N GLU A 38 11.12 3.94 -9.92
CA GLU A 38 12.10 4.39 -10.93
C GLU A 38 12.73 5.73 -10.54
N SER A 39 12.01 6.54 -9.76
CA SER A 39 12.51 7.82 -9.24
C SER A 39 13.30 7.67 -7.94
N GLY A 40 13.46 6.45 -7.42
CA GLY A 40 14.26 6.19 -6.23
C GLY A 40 13.49 5.90 -4.94
N SER A 41 12.16 5.76 -4.99
CA SER A 41 11.35 5.49 -3.80
C SER A 41 11.08 3.99 -3.66
N ASP A 42 11.33 3.43 -2.49
CA ASP A 42 11.18 2.01 -2.23
C ASP A 42 10.11 1.67 -1.21
N ASN A 43 9.56 2.67 -0.52
CA ASN A 43 8.65 2.43 0.59
C ASN A 43 7.39 3.27 0.40
N PHE A 44 6.23 2.62 0.51
CA PHE A 44 4.95 3.25 0.22
C PHE A 44 3.94 3.02 1.34
N VAL A 45 3.21 4.08 1.67
CA VAL A 45 2.01 4.00 2.50
C VAL A 45 0.83 4.38 1.60
N ILE A 46 -0.15 3.51 1.49
CA ILE A 46 -1.36 3.79 0.72
C ILE A 46 -2.50 4.05 1.69
N ASP A 47 -2.99 5.29 1.69
CA ASP A 47 -4.10 5.74 2.52
C ASP A 47 -5.40 5.57 1.74
N LEU A 48 -6.27 4.68 2.22
CA LEU A 48 -7.52 4.33 1.54
C LEU A 48 -8.75 5.00 2.17
N HIS A 49 -8.57 6.10 2.91
CA HIS A 49 -9.70 6.70 3.63
C HIS A 49 -10.83 7.20 2.72
N ASN A 50 -10.54 7.51 1.45
CA ASN A 50 -11.57 7.93 0.50
C ASN A 50 -12.35 6.76 -0.11
N CYS A 51 -11.82 5.54 -0.07
CA CYS A 51 -12.47 4.37 -0.65
C CYS A 51 -13.50 3.83 0.33
N LEU A 52 -14.77 3.97 -0.02
CA LEU A 52 -15.89 3.52 0.83
C LEU A 52 -16.20 2.05 0.64
N ASP A 53 -15.89 1.51 -0.52
CA ASP A 53 -16.07 0.09 -0.83
C ASP A 53 -15.01 -0.37 -1.85
N ALA A 54 -14.98 -1.68 -2.10
CA ALA A 54 -14.02 -2.27 -3.03
C ALA A 54 -14.61 -3.55 -3.61
N ASP A 55 -14.33 -3.83 -4.89
CA ASP A 55 -14.70 -5.12 -5.45
C ASP A 55 -13.59 -6.17 -5.20
N ASN A 56 -13.97 -7.45 -5.36
CA ASN A 56 -13.05 -8.55 -5.02
C ASN A 56 -11.81 -8.59 -5.92
N LYS A 57 -11.95 -8.21 -7.19
CA LYS A 57 -10.80 -8.18 -8.11
C LYS A 57 -9.80 -7.12 -7.71
N ALA A 58 -10.30 -5.96 -7.23
CA ALA A 58 -9.43 -4.92 -6.73
C ALA A 58 -8.63 -5.40 -5.52
N LEU A 59 -9.27 -6.11 -4.60
CA LEU A 59 -8.61 -6.64 -3.41
C LEU A 59 -7.52 -7.65 -3.77
N GLU A 60 -7.79 -8.53 -4.72
CA GLU A 60 -6.78 -9.47 -5.22
C GLU A 60 -5.60 -8.74 -5.86
N ALA A 61 -5.89 -7.67 -6.61
CA ALA A 61 -4.85 -6.87 -7.25
C ALA A 61 -3.98 -6.14 -6.22
N LEU A 62 -4.56 -5.68 -5.11
CA LEU A 62 -3.79 -5.08 -4.02
C LEU A 62 -2.85 -6.11 -3.38
N ALA A 63 -3.32 -7.35 -3.19
CA ALA A 63 -2.48 -8.44 -2.70
C ALA A 63 -1.31 -8.73 -3.65
N ASN A 64 -1.56 -8.74 -4.94
CA ASN A 64 -0.53 -8.96 -5.95
C ASN A 64 0.50 -7.82 -5.97
N LEU A 65 0.05 -6.58 -5.85
CA LEU A 65 0.95 -5.42 -5.77
C LEU A 65 1.85 -5.53 -4.54
N HIS A 66 1.27 -5.88 -3.40
CA HIS A 66 2.01 -6.05 -2.16
C HIS A 66 3.09 -7.13 -2.31
N ALA A 67 2.72 -8.28 -2.85
CA ALA A 67 3.66 -9.38 -3.08
C ALA A 67 4.79 -8.98 -4.03
N GLN A 68 4.47 -8.25 -5.09
CA GLN A 68 5.45 -7.80 -6.07
C GLN A 68 6.47 -6.85 -5.44
N LEU A 69 6.01 -5.90 -4.64
CA LEU A 69 6.92 -4.94 -3.99
C LEU A 69 7.82 -5.64 -2.98
N TYR A 70 7.27 -6.53 -2.16
CA TYR A 70 8.08 -7.27 -1.20
C TYR A 70 9.07 -8.21 -1.89
N GLY A 71 8.72 -8.77 -3.04
CA GLY A 71 9.65 -9.55 -3.85
C GLY A 71 10.83 -8.74 -4.35
N ASN A 72 10.71 -7.41 -4.39
CA ASN A 72 11.76 -6.49 -4.82
C ASN A 72 12.45 -5.78 -3.65
N ASN A 73 12.27 -6.26 -2.41
CA ASN A 73 12.82 -5.65 -1.20
C ASN A 73 12.30 -4.23 -0.96
N GLN A 74 11.03 -3.99 -1.32
CA GLN A 74 10.34 -2.73 -1.06
C GLN A 74 9.32 -2.94 0.04
N SER A 75 8.76 -1.87 0.59
CA SER A 75 7.73 -1.93 1.63
C SER A 75 6.44 -1.28 1.17
N LEU A 76 5.32 -1.86 1.58
CA LEU A 76 3.99 -1.35 1.30
C LEU A 76 3.08 -1.61 2.49
N VAL A 77 2.44 -0.55 2.99
CA VAL A 77 1.48 -0.65 4.09
C VAL A 77 0.23 0.13 3.70
N PHE A 78 -0.93 -0.51 3.88
CA PHE A 78 -2.24 0.13 3.69
C PHE A 78 -2.74 0.67 5.02
N THR A 79 -3.32 1.86 5.02
CA THR A 79 -3.81 2.48 6.24
C THR A 79 -5.15 3.19 6.02
N SER A 80 -5.81 3.54 7.11
CA SER A 80 -7.07 4.29 7.14
C SER A 80 -8.17 3.60 6.34
N ILE A 81 -8.26 2.27 6.48
CA ILE A 81 -9.19 1.46 5.71
C ILE A 81 -10.60 1.62 6.28
N GLN A 82 -11.57 1.97 5.42
CA GLN A 82 -12.96 2.12 5.80
C GLN A 82 -13.58 0.77 6.17
N PRO A 83 -14.61 0.75 7.06
CA PRO A 83 -15.18 -0.51 7.57
C PRO A 83 -15.63 -1.49 6.50
N GLU A 84 -16.28 -1.03 5.44
CA GLU A 84 -16.76 -1.92 4.38
C GLU A 84 -15.61 -2.54 3.58
N VAL A 85 -14.53 -1.79 3.36
CA VAL A 85 -13.33 -2.31 2.69
C VAL A 85 -12.63 -3.32 3.59
N LEU A 86 -12.52 -3.03 4.89
CA LEU A 86 -11.91 -3.96 5.84
C LEU A 86 -12.70 -5.26 5.93
N LYS A 87 -14.03 -5.17 5.94
CA LYS A 87 -14.90 -6.34 5.92
C LYS A 87 -14.67 -7.19 4.67
N ALA A 88 -14.58 -6.56 3.50
CA ALA A 88 -14.30 -7.26 2.26
C ALA A 88 -12.92 -7.91 2.26
N LEU A 89 -11.90 -7.24 2.81
CA LEU A 89 -10.57 -7.81 2.96
C LEU A 89 -10.59 -9.07 3.82
N LYS A 90 -11.32 -9.04 4.93
CA LYS A 90 -11.46 -10.20 5.81
C LYS A 90 -12.22 -11.34 5.15
N ASN A 91 -13.30 -11.03 4.43
CA ASN A 91 -14.12 -12.05 3.75
C ASN A 91 -13.33 -12.77 2.63
N THR A 92 -12.40 -12.08 1.99
CA THR A 92 -11.56 -12.65 0.94
C THR A 92 -10.22 -13.16 1.47
N GLU A 93 -9.97 -13.01 2.76
CA GLU A 93 -8.72 -13.39 3.43
C GLU A 93 -7.49 -12.61 2.92
N VAL A 94 -7.69 -11.55 2.17
CA VAL A 94 -6.58 -10.69 1.69
C VAL A 94 -5.90 -9.98 2.85
N ASP A 95 -6.64 -9.69 3.94
CA ASP A 95 -6.06 -9.06 5.14
C ASP A 95 -4.92 -9.88 5.76
N SER A 96 -4.84 -11.17 5.49
CA SER A 96 -3.77 -12.03 6.03
C SER A 96 -2.49 -12.00 5.20
N VAL A 97 -2.52 -11.42 3.99
CA VAL A 97 -1.37 -11.43 3.07
C VAL A 97 -0.85 -10.03 2.73
N ILE A 98 -1.46 -8.99 3.29
CA ILE A 98 -0.98 -7.60 3.11
C ILE A 98 -0.76 -6.95 4.48
N ASN A 99 0.09 -5.93 4.52
CA ASN A 99 0.30 -5.15 5.74
C ASN A 99 -0.76 -4.07 5.86
N ILE A 100 -1.46 -4.06 6.96
CA ILE A 100 -2.51 -3.09 7.28
C ILE A 100 -2.17 -2.45 8.62
N ALA A 101 -2.23 -1.13 8.69
CA ALA A 101 -2.09 -0.39 9.94
C ALA A 101 -3.32 0.50 10.15
N PRO A 102 -3.87 0.57 11.36
CA PRO A 102 -5.05 1.40 11.62
C PRO A 102 -4.83 2.89 11.35
N THR A 103 -3.63 3.39 11.61
CA THR A 103 -3.31 4.81 11.47
C THR A 103 -2.04 5.01 10.66
N GLN A 104 -1.86 6.25 10.17
CA GLN A 104 -0.65 6.62 9.46
C GLN A 104 0.60 6.44 10.34
N ASN A 105 0.53 6.82 11.61
CA ASN A 105 1.68 6.69 12.52
C ASN A 105 2.13 5.23 12.65
N GLU A 106 1.19 4.31 12.77
CA GLU A 106 1.52 2.89 12.84
C GLU A 106 2.06 2.35 11.52
N ALA A 107 1.55 2.85 10.39
CA ALA A 107 2.08 2.50 9.08
C ALA A 107 3.53 2.94 8.95
N VAL A 108 3.85 4.16 9.38
CA VAL A 108 5.22 4.70 9.36
C VAL A 108 6.13 3.86 10.25
N ASP A 109 5.64 3.42 11.41
CA ASP A 109 6.43 2.56 12.30
C ASP A 109 6.79 1.24 11.63
N ILE A 110 5.84 0.62 10.93
CA ILE A 110 6.10 -0.62 10.17
C ILE A 110 7.17 -0.37 9.10
N ILE A 111 7.05 0.70 8.33
CA ILE A 111 8.03 1.07 7.31
C ILE A 111 9.41 1.24 7.94
N SER A 112 9.50 1.96 9.05
CA SER A 112 10.78 2.22 9.73
C SER A 112 11.44 0.93 10.21
N MET A 113 10.66 0.01 10.76
CA MET A 113 11.16 -1.29 11.20
C MET A 113 11.67 -2.12 10.01
N GLU A 114 10.94 -2.11 8.89
CA GLU A 114 11.33 -2.87 7.70
C GLU A 114 12.60 -2.31 7.06
N ILE A 115 12.75 -0.99 7.04
CA ILE A 115 13.98 -0.35 6.56
C ILE A 115 15.16 -0.79 7.44
N LEU A 116 14.99 -0.77 8.75
CA LEU A 116 16.03 -1.19 9.69
C LEU A 116 16.41 -2.66 9.48
N GLU A 117 15.42 -3.53 9.30
CA GLU A 117 15.67 -4.95 9.05
C GLU A 117 16.48 -5.16 7.76
N ARG A 118 16.12 -4.44 6.69
CA ARG A 118 16.86 -4.54 5.43
C ARG A 118 18.31 -4.06 5.58
N ASP A 119 18.51 -2.97 6.32
CA ASP A 119 19.85 -2.43 6.57
C ASP A 119 20.71 -3.41 7.38
N LEU A 120 20.09 -4.12 8.33
CA LEU A 120 20.81 -5.09 9.17
C LEU A 120 21.13 -6.39 8.44
N PHE A 121 20.22 -6.87 7.57
CA PHE A 121 20.35 -8.17 6.94
C PHE A 121 20.71 -8.10 5.46
N GLY A 122 20.56 -6.96 4.83
CA GLY A 122 20.81 -6.78 3.40
C GLY A 122 22.27 -6.56 3.05
N GLU A 123 23.15 -6.34 4.02
CA GLU A 123 24.57 -6.06 3.80
C GLU A 123 25.42 -7.34 3.76
N GLU A 124 24.80 -8.46 3.95
CA GLU A 124 25.50 -9.73 3.85
C GLU A 124 25.66 -10.13 2.38
#